data_f13768611518ac1bf7608dcbf2a6826a
#
_entry.id   f13768611518ac1bf7608dcbf2a6826a
#
_cell.length_a   1.000
_cell.length_b   1.000
_cell.length_c   1.000
_cell.angle_alpha   90.00
_cell.angle_beta   90.00
_cell.angle_gamma   90.00
#
_symmetry.space_group_name_H-M   'P 1'
#
loop_
_entity.id
_entity.type
_entity.pdbx_description
1 polymer ?
#
loop_
_entity_poly.entity_id
_entity_poly.type
_entity_poly.pdbx_seq_one_letter_code
_entity_poly.pdbx_strand_id
1 'polypeptide(L)'
;MGRSLLHRALTASAFVWAISSSASAQANAPIIGRWDLTVRGADKPYPSWLEVTLSGSRTLVGRFTAGGGSARPISRVEFHKGVVHFAIPPQWDAANGDMVFDGTVAGDVIDGTITTSAGAKEKFTAKRAPLLRRTSAPVWGKPDTLFNGKDLKKWDTFGGTSNWSVVSGVMENAKGGANIITRDTYTDFKLHVEFKFPKDGNSGVFLRGRYEAQIEDDGGKEPILVSLGAIYGLLLPNENPTKGPGAWHTYDITLIGRRVTIVLNGKTIIADQTIAGITGGALDSDEAAPGPIYLQGDHGPVSFRNIIITPAMSGAK
;
A
#
# COMPACT_ATOMS: atom_id res chain seq x y z
N MET A 1 40.46 -24.58 76.03
CA MET A 1 39.60 -25.21 75.01
C MET A 1 39.14 -24.15 74.08
N GLY A 2 39.86 -23.96 72.97
CA GLY A 2 39.55 -22.96 71.94
C GLY A 2 38.83 -23.61 70.75
N ARG A 3 37.72 -23.00 70.28
CA ARG A 3 37.08 -23.38 69.03
C ARG A 3 37.32 -22.27 67.98
N SER A 4 38.08 -22.63 66.97
CA SER A 4 38.33 -21.85 65.78
C SER A 4 37.10 -21.82 64.88
N LEU A 5 36.59 -20.64 64.49
CA LEU A 5 35.59 -20.42 63.51
C LEU A 5 36.25 -20.09 62.16
N LEU A 6 36.18 -21.05 61.21
CA LEU A 6 36.57 -20.81 59.83
C LEU A 6 35.45 -20.00 59.09
N HIS A 7 35.81 -18.83 58.66
CA HIS A 7 34.96 -18.05 57.70
C HIS A 7 35.22 -18.59 56.29
N ARG A 8 34.20 -19.20 55.70
CA ARG A 8 34.16 -19.47 54.24
C ARG A 8 33.69 -18.22 53.54
N ALA A 9 34.54 -17.61 52.76
CA ALA A 9 34.17 -16.57 51.81
C ALA A 9 33.51 -17.23 50.60
N LEU A 10 32.25 -16.88 50.35
CA LEU A 10 31.55 -17.20 49.09
C LEU A 10 31.96 -16.14 48.06
N THR A 11 32.74 -16.54 47.07
CA THR A 11 32.94 -15.75 45.84
C THR A 11 31.72 -15.92 44.94
N ALA A 12 30.87 -14.89 44.90
CA ALA A 12 29.80 -14.78 43.91
C ALA A 12 30.43 -14.31 42.58
N SER A 13 30.60 -15.24 41.66
CA SER A 13 30.98 -14.92 40.28
C SER A 13 29.82 -14.23 39.57
N ALA A 14 30.04 -12.95 39.25
CA ALA A 14 29.09 -12.17 38.45
C ALA A 14 29.11 -12.66 36.99
N PHE A 15 28.10 -13.42 36.63
CA PHE A 15 27.76 -13.71 35.23
C PHE A 15 26.66 -12.73 34.78
N VAL A 16 27.05 -11.53 34.42
CA VAL A 16 26.15 -10.56 33.77
C VAL A 16 26.93 -9.89 32.65
N TRP A 17 26.26 -9.77 31.45
CA TRP A 17 26.66 -8.88 30.38
C TRP A 17 27.26 -9.51 29.10
N ALA A 18 26.45 -10.33 28.42
CA ALA A 18 26.58 -10.49 26.95
C ALA A 18 25.25 -10.28 26.18
N ILE A 19 24.20 -9.86 26.90
CA ILE A 19 22.84 -9.80 26.33
C ILE A 19 22.48 -8.41 25.80
N SER A 20 23.13 -7.34 26.28
CA SER A 20 22.74 -5.96 25.95
C SER A 20 23.22 -5.46 24.59
N SER A 21 24.32 -5.97 24.05
CA SER A 21 24.88 -5.48 22.80
C SER A 21 24.14 -5.94 21.55
N SER A 22 23.53 -7.13 21.60
CA SER A 22 22.76 -7.65 20.44
C SER A 22 21.37 -7.01 20.29
N ALA A 23 20.74 -6.60 21.40
CA ALA A 23 19.43 -5.95 21.37
C ALA A 23 19.49 -4.52 20.81
N SER A 24 20.54 -3.75 21.19
CA SER A 24 20.74 -2.40 20.67
C SER A 24 21.15 -2.38 19.19
N ALA A 25 21.90 -3.38 18.73
CA ALA A 25 22.28 -3.53 17.33
C ALA A 25 21.06 -3.80 16.41
N GLN A 26 20.09 -4.58 16.90
CA GLN A 26 18.88 -4.87 16.13
C GLN A 26 17.94 -3.66 16.07
N ALA A 27 17.81 -2.89 17.16
CA ALA A 27 16.97 -1.69 17.21
C ALA A 27 17.41 -0.58 16.23
N ASN A 28 18.68 -0.56 15.84
CA ASN A 28 19.27 0.39 14.89
C ASN A 28 19.63 -0.27 13.56
N ALA A 29 19.06 -1.45 13.24
CA ALA A 29 19.38 -2.14 12.00
C ALA A 29 19.03 -1.28 10.78
N PRO A 30 19.96 -1.07 9.83
CA PRO A 30 19.74 -0.23 8.65
C PRO A 30 18.56 -0.64 7.78
N ILE A 31 18.09 -1.87 7.91
CA ILE A 31 16.93 -2.38 7.18
C ILE A 31 15.59 -1.80 7.68
N ILE A 32 15.52 -1.35 8.96
CA ILE A 32 14.29 -0.81 9.53
C ILE A 32 13.82 0.41 8.77
N GLY A 33 12.53 0.42 8.44
CA GLY A 33 11.85 1.49 7.72
C GLY A 33 11.11 0.97 6.50
N ARG A 34 10.80 1.89 5.58
CA ARG A 34 10.01 1.61 4.37
C ARG A 34 10.88 1.73 3.13
N TRP A 35 10.59 0.89 2.17
CA TRP A 35 11.37 0.74 0.95
C TRP A 35 10.43 0.63 -0.25
N ASP A 36 10.66 1.47 -1.24
CA ASP A 36 9.99 1.44 -2.53
C ASP A 36 10.82 0.60 -3.50
N LEU A 37 10.22 -0.47 -4.04
CA LEU A 37 10.90 -1.44 -4.88
C LEU A 37 10.49 -1.31 -6.34
N THR A 38 11.45 -1.51 -7.22
CA THR A 38 11.21 -1.81 -8.64
C THR A 38 11.73 -3.22 -8.90
N VAL A 39 10.82 -4.13 -9.23
CA VAL A 39 11.12 -5.53 -9.53
C VAL A 39 11.16 -5.71 -11.04
N ARG A 40 12.16 -6.43 -11.54
CA ARG A 40 12.30 -6.78 -12.96
C ARG A 40 11.59 -8.11 -13.22
N GLY A 41 10.27 -8.05 -13.42
CA GLY A 41 9.47 -9.20 -13.82
C GLY A 41 9.82 -9.70 -15.22
N ALA A 42 9.31 -10.88 -15.58
CA ALA A 42 9.61 -11.52 -16.86
C ALA A 42 9.16 -10.67 -18.07
N ASP A 43 7.97 -10.08 -18.02
CA ASP A 43 7.40 -9.30 -19.12
C ASP A 43 7.75 -7.81 -19.03
N LYS A 44 7.62 -7.23 -17.83
CA LYS A 44 7.87 -5.81 -17.57
C LYS A 44 8.23 -5.59 -16.12
N PRO A 45 8.93 -4.50 -15.79
CA PRO A 45 9.11 -4.09 -14.40
C PRO A 45 7.77 -3.79 -13.74
N TYR A 46 7.68 -4.08 -12.44
CA TYR A 46 6.53 -3.75 -11.62
C TYR A 46 6.95 -3.16 -10.27
N PRO A 47 6.11 -2.31 -9.67
CA PRO A 47 6.37 -1.76 -8.35
C PRO A 47 6.05 -2.78 -7.26
N SER A 48 6.76 -2.64 -6.15
CA SER A 48 6.55 -3.43 -4.94
C SER A 48 6.95 -2.59 -3.72
N TRP A 49 6.68 -3.06 -2.53
CA TRP A 49 6.93 -2.30 -1.31
C TRP A 49 7.26 -3.21 -0.14
N LEU A 50 8.17 -2.74 0.72
CA LEU A 50 8.59 -3.42 1.94
C LEU A 50 8.59 -2.44 3.12
N GLU A 51 8.02 -2.86 4.24
CA GLU A 51 8.23 -2.23 5.54
C GLU A 51 8.85 -3.23 6.51
N VAL A 52 9.91 -2.79 7.20
CA VAL A 52 10.52 -3.55 8.28
C VAL A 52 10.44 -2.75 9.57
N THR A 53 9.94 -3.38 10.62
CA THR A 53 9.78 -2.79 11.94
C THR A 53 10.34 -3.72 13.02
N LEU A 54 10.51 -3.17 14.22
CA LEU A 54 10.93 -3.96 15.38
C LEU A 54 9.69 -4.41 16.17
N SER A 55 9.57 -5.71 16.43
CA SER A 55 8.63 -6.29 17.37
C SER A 55 9.33 -6.60 18.68
N GLY A 56 8.90 -5.93 19.74
CA GLY A 56 9.63 -5.98 21.02
C GLY A 56 11.02 -5.39 20.89
N SER A 57 12.04 -6.01 21.52
CA SER A 57 13.41 -5.48 21.58
C SER A 57 14.39 -6.12 20.58
N ARG A 58 14.00 -7.19 19.89
CA ARG A 58 14.97 -8.00 19.13
C ARG A 58 14.48 -8.53 17.79
N THR A 59 13.17 -8.70 17.60
CA THR A 59 12.64 -9.37 16.42
C THR A 59 12.28 -8.36 15.35
N LEU A 60 12.88 -8.48 14.17
CA LEU A 60 12.43 -7.74 13.00
C LEU A 60 11.26 -8.48 12.36
N VAL A 61 10.19 -7.73 12.12
CA VAL A 61 8.98 -8.16 11.43
C VAL A 61 8.69 -7.15 10.31
N GLY A 62 7.73 -7.44 9.46
CA GLY A 62 7.43 -6.48 8.40
C GLY A 62 6.13 -6.73 7.67
N ARG A 63 5.96 -6.00 6.58
CA ARG A 63 4.91 -6.19 5.59
C ARG A 63 5.51 -6.05 4.19
N PHE A 64 5.02 -6.83 3.25
CA PHE A 64 5.46 -6.83 1.87
C PHE A 64 4.27 -6.76 0.92
N THR A 65 4.30 -5.85 -0.03
CA THR A 65 3.35 -5.78 -1.15
C THR A 65 4.06 -6.22 -2.42
N ALA A 66 3.57 -7.25 -3.07
CA ALA A 66 4.03 -7.68 -4.38
C ALA A 66 3.45 -6.80 -5.50
N GLY A 67 3.67 -7.12 -6.76
CA GLY A 67 3.09 -6.41 -7.91
C GLY A 67 1.56 -6.43 -7.94
N GLY A 68 0.92 -7.41 -7.29
CA GLY A 68 -0.52 -7.52 -7.08
C GLY A 68 -0.83 -8.07 -5.70
N GLY A 69 -2.11 -8.02 -5.29
CA GLY A 69 -2.56 -8.49 -4.00
C GLY A 69 -2.32 -7.54 -2.82
N SER A 70 -2.83 -7.93 -1.66
CA SER A 70 -2.73 -7.13 -0.44
C SER A 70 -1.33 -7.17 0.18
N ALA A 71 -1.03 -6.16 1.01
CA ALA A 71 0.16 -6.18 1.84
C ALA A 71 0.13 -7.38 2.79
N ARG A 72 1.21 -8.15 2.80
CA ARG A 72 1.30 -9.43 3.52
C ARG A 72 2.23 -9.31 4.72
N PRO A 73 1.87 -9.83 5.88
CA PRO A 73 2.72 -9.82 7.06
C PRO A 73 3.95 -10.70 6.85
N ILE A 74 5.09 -10.23 7.35
CA ILE A 74 6.33 -10.99 7.48
C ILE A 74 6.53 -11.25 8.97
N SER A 75 6.40 -12.49 9.37
CA SER A 75 6.50 -12.89 10.78
C SER A 75 7.92 -12.74 11.34
N ARG A 76 8.92 -12.82 10.48
CA ARG A 76 10.34 -12.66 10.83
C ARG A 76 11.15 -12.18 9.63
N VAL A 77 11.91 -11.12 9.82
CA VAL A 77 12.94 -10.66 8.90
C VAL A 77 14.30 -11.01 9.51
N GLU A 78 15.13 -11.70 8.76
CA GLU A 78 16.52 -11.97 9.14
C GLU A 78 17.43 -10.88 8.57
N PHE A 79 18.26 -10.29 9.41
CA PHE A 79 19.21 -9.27 8.99
C PHE A 79 20.55 -9.50 9.67
N HIS A 80 21.56 -9.78 8.87
CA HIS A 80 22.92 -10.01 9.36
C HIS A 80 23.97 -9.47 8.40
N LYS A 81 24.92 -8.66 8.87
CA LYS A 81 26.03 -8.09 8.08
C LYS A 81 25.60 -7.44 6.76
N GLY A 82 24.47 -6.70 6.79
CA GLY A 82 23.93 -6.04 5.60
C GLY A 82 23.07 -6.91 4.69
N VAL A 83 22.94 -8.20 4.97
CA VAL A 83 22.07 -9.11 4.22
C VAL A 83 20.70 -9.22 4.89
N VAL A 84 19.65 -9.06 4.11
CA VAL A 84 18.25 -9.24 4.51
C VAL A 84 17.68 -10.49 3.84
N HIS A 85 16.95 -11.29 4.62
CA HIS A 85 16.25 -12.48 4.15
C HIS A 85 14.90 -12.61 4.85
N PHE A 86 13.87 -13.01 4.10
CA PHE A 86 12.59 -13.48 4.63
C PHE A 86 11.86 -14.35 3.61
N ALA A 87 10.90 -15.15 4.08
CA ALA A 87 10.01 -15.93 3.24
C ALA A 87 8.54 -15.67 3.64
N ILE A 88 7.64 -15.73 2.66
CA ILE A 88 6.20 -15.55 2.84
C ILE A 88 5.48 -16.68 2.08
N PRO A 89 4.54 -17.42 2.71
CA PRO A 89 3.77 -18.46 2.02
C PRO A 89 2.92 -17.84 0.89
N PRO A 90 2.48 -18.62 -0.12
CA PRO A 90 1.62 -18.16 -1.20
C PRO A 90 0.34 -17.51 -0.68
N GLN A 91 -0.21 -16.52 -1.43
CA GLN A 91 -1.42 -15.83 -1.00
C GLN A 91 -2.70 -16.55 -1.44
N TRP A 92 -2.80 -16.97 -2.70
CA TRP A 92 -3.99 -17.60 -3.28
C TRP A 92 -3.72 -18.60 -4.39
N ASP A 93 -2.49 -18.71 -4.85
CA ASP A 93 -2.11 -19.66 -5.88
C ASP A 93 -1.75 -21.02 -5.28
N ALA A 94 -1.99 -22.07 -6.03
CA ALA A 94 -1.57 -23.43 -5.69
C ALA A 94 -0.05 -23.64 -5.89
N ALA A 95 0.76 -22.60 -5.66
CA ALA A 95 2.19 -22.62 -5.85
C ALA A 95 2.88 -23.51 -4.82
N ASN A 96 3.97 -24.13 -5.24
CA ASN A 96 4.62 -25.19 -4.49
C ASN A 96 5.66 -24.72 -3.46
N GLY A 97 5.74 -23.43 -3.16
CA GLY A 97 6.73 -22.91 -2.24
C GLY A 97 6.45 -21.49 -1.78
N ASP A 98 7.22 -21.06 -0.79
CA ASP A 98 7.19 -19.70 -0.31
C ASP A 98 7.82 -18.75 -1.33
N MET A 99 7.32 -17.51 -1.38
CA MET A 99 8.08 -16.42 -1.97
C MET A 99 9.27 -16.11 -1.06
N VAL A 100 10.47 -16.06 -1.61
CA VAL A 100 11.70 -15.76 -0.86
C VAL A 100 12.28 -14.43 -1.32
N PHE A 101 12.64 -13.60 -0.36
CA PHE A 101 13.29 -12.31 -0.57
C PHE A 101 14.72 -12.36 -0.03
N ASP A 102 15.68 -12.11 -0.89
CA ASP A 102 17.10 -12.03 -0.57
C ASP A 102 17.66 -10.69 -1.05
N GLY A 103 18.28 -9.91 -0.18
CA GLY A 103 18.82 -8.60 -0.55
C GLY A 103 20.05 -8.20 0.25
N THR A 104 20.79 -7.23 -0.30
CA THR A 104 21.93 -6.58 0.38
C THR A 104 21.62 -5.10 0.54
N VAL A 105 21.69 -4.62 1.78
CA VAL A 105 21.46 -3.21 2.16
C VAL A 105 22.76 -2.45 2.08
N ALA A 106 22.78 -1.39 1.29
CA ALA A 106 23.92 -0.47 1.16
C ALA A 106 23.41 0.98 1.25
N GLY A 107 23.49 1.58 2.44
CA GLY A 107 22.91 2.89 2.71
C GLY A 107 21.38 2.88 2.54
N ASP A 108 20.88 3.72 1.64
CA ASP A 108 19.45 3.86 1.35
C ASP A 108 18.99 3.04 0.12
N VAL A 109 19.74 2.00 -0.23
CA VAL A 109 19.44 1.10 -1.34
C VAL A 109 19.49 -0.35 -0.88
N ILE A 110 18.60 -1.19 -1.41
CA ILE A 110 18.69 -2.65 -1.34
C ILE A 110 18.66 -3.20 -2.76
N ASP A 111 19.66 -3.97 -3.12
CA ASP A 111 19.66 -4.76 -4.36
C ASP A 111 19.50 -6.24 -4.00
N GLY A 112 18.72 -6.97 -4.80
CA GLY A 112 18.47 -8.36 -4.48
C GLY A 112 17.67 -9.14 -5.49
N THR A 113 17.13 -10.26 -5.03
CA THR A 113 16.32 -11.19 -5.81
C THR A 113 15.08 -11.62 -5.02
N ILE A 114 13.94 -11.62 -5.68
CA ILE A 114 12.74 -12.30 -5.23
C ILE A 114 12.65 -13.61 -5.97
N THR A 115 12.58 -14.73 -5.23
CA THR A 115 12.15 -16.01 -5.79
C THR A 115 10.65 -16.11 -5.59
N THR A 116 9.89 -16.10 -6.69
CA THR A 116 8.43 -16.18 -6.62
C THR A 116 7.96 -17.55 -6.11
N SER A 117 6.71 -17.68 -5.69
CA SER A 117 6.12 -18.97 -5.27
C SER A 117 6.17 -20.03 -6.39
N ALA A 118 6.23 -19.61 -7.64
CA ALA A 118 6.41 -20.49 -8.80
C ALA A 118 7.89 -20.82 -9.09
N GLY A 119 8.84 -20.32 -8.30
CA GLY A 119 10.27 -20.57 -8.44
C GLY A 119 11.02 -19.66 -9.42
N ALA A 120 10.36 -18.71 -10.06
CA ALA A 120 11.02 -17.72 -10.90
C ALA A 120 11.88 -16.75 -10.07
N LYS A 121 13.06 -16.38 -10.56
CA LYS A 121 13.95 -15.43 -9.90
C LYS A 121 13.89 -14.08 -10.58
N GLU A 122 13.47 -13.07 -9.86
CA GLU A 122 13.29 -11.69 -10.32
C GLU A 122 14.21 -10.76 -9.54
N LYS A 123 15.05 -10.00 -10.24
CA LYS A 123 15.91 -9.01 -9.60
C LYS A 123 15.10 -7.77 -9.20
N PHE A 124 15.48 -7.15 -8.10
CA PHE A 124 14.89 -5.87 -7.70
C PHE A 124 15.97 -4.88 -7.24
N THR A 125 15.61 -3.61 -7.29
CA THR A 125 16.29 -2.53 -6.57
C THR A 125 15.26 -1.81 -5.72
N ALA A 126 15.56 -1.58 -4.45
CA ALA A 126 14.74 -0.82 -3.53
C ALA A 126 15.45 0.47 -3.09
N LYS A 127 14.68 1.53 -2.86
CA LYS A 127 15.12 2.80 -2.29
C LYS A 127 14.32 3.12 -1.04
N ARG A 128 14.89 3.93 -0.14
CA ARG A 128 14.13 4.45 1.00
C ARG A 128 12.88 5.15 0.53
N ALA A 129 11.72 4.70 1.01
CA ALA A 129 10.47 5.37 0.74
C ALA A 129 10.42 6.77 1.40
N PRO A 130 9.96 7.80 0.70
CA PRO A 130 9.93 9.16 1.21
C PRO A 130 8.91 9.31 2.35
N LEU A 131 9.14 10.27 3.25
CA LEU A 131 8.21 10.54 4.34
C LEU A 131 6.94 11.25 3.89
N LEU A 132 7.02 12.07 2.86
CA LEU A 132 5.92 12.88 2.30
C LEU A 132 5.13 13.68 3.35
N ARG A 133 5.82 14.14 4.41
CA ARG A 133 5.20 15.00 5.42
C ARG A 133 4.96 16.38 4.83
N ARG A 134 3.80 16.95 5.13
CA ARG A 134 3.50 18.36 4.85
C ARG A 134 3.65 19.16 6.13
N THR A 135 4.37 20.27 6.04
CA THR A 135 4.62 21.17 7.18
C THR A 135 3.55 22.22 7.37
N SER A 136 2.71 22.41 6.36
CA SER A 136 1.58 23.34 6.36
C SER A 136 0.33 22.72 5.76
N ALA A 137 -0.83 23.25 6.12
CA ALA A 137 -2.08 22.87 5.48
C ALA A 137 -2.07 23.28 4.00
N PRO A 138 -2.62 22.47 3.09
CA PRO A 138 -2.67 22.81 1.67
C PRO A 138 -3.63 23.98 1.43
N VAL A 139 -3.27 24.83 0.50
CA VAL A 139 -4.19 25.80 -0.09
C VAL A 139 -4.86 25.12 -1.28
N TRP A 140 -6.18 25.02 -1.23
CA TRP A 140 -6.94 24.32 -2.26
C TRP A 140 -7.16 25.20 -3.49
N GLY A 141 -6.95 24.61 -4.67
CA GLY A 141 -7.24 25.22 -5.96
C GLY A 141 -8.75 25.20 -6.28
N LYS A 142 -9.07 25.50 -7.54
CA LYS A 142 -10.44 25.37 -8.04
C LYS A 142 -10.77 23.89 -8.30
N PRO A 143 -12.02 23.46 -8.04
CA PRO A 143 -12.48 22.15 -8.47
C PRO A 143 -12.39 21.99 -9.99
N ASP A 144 -11.93 20.83 -10.44
CA ASP A 144 -11.89 20.43 -11.83
C ASP A 144 -12.72 19.16 -12.04
N THR A 145 -13.58 19.17 -13.05
CA THR A 145 -14.45 18.04 -13.40
C THR A 145 -13.67 17.06 -14.27
N LEU A 146 -13.31 15.91 -13.72
CA LEU A 146 -12.59 14.86 -14.44
C LEU A 146 -13.51 14.08 -15.39
N PHE A 147 -14.79 13.91 -15.03
CA PHE A 147 -15.80 13.33 -15.89
C PHE A 147 -17.10 14.14 -15.85
N ASN A 148 -17.53 14.61 -17.01
CA ASN A 148 -18.63 15.54 -17.19
C ASN A 148 -19.91 14.87 -17.75
N GLY A 149 -19.95 13.54 -17.85
CA GLY A 149 -21.05 12.78 -18.44
C GLY A 149 -21.08 12.75 -19.98
N LYS A 150 -20.08 13.30 -20.67
CA LYS A 150 -20.10 13.46 -22.14
C LYS A 150 -19.04 12.63 -22.86
N ASP A 151 -17.79 12.69 -22.40
CA ASP A 151 -16.68 12.01 -23.07
C ASP A 151 -15.55 11.65 -22.09
N LEU A 152 -14.58 10.88 -22.56
CA LEU A 152 -13.42 10.40 -21.83
C LEU A 152 -12.13 11.18 -22.17
N LYS A 153 -12.23 12.41 -22.69
CA LYS A 153 -11.06 13.17 -23.19
C LYS A 153 -9.96 13.41 -22.14
N LYS A 154 -10.32 13.43 -20.85
CA LYS A 154 -9.35 13.58 -19.75
C LYS A 154 -8.73 12.25 -19.32
N TRP A 155 -9.06 11.15 -19.97
CA TRP A 155 -8.68 9.82 -19.58
C TRP A 155 -7.94 9.10 -20.71
N ASP A 156 -6.96 8.29 -20.34
CA ASP A 156 -6.25 7.35 -21.22
C ASP A 156 -6.43 5.92 -20.71
N THR A 157 -6.45 4.95 -21.61
CA THR A 157 -6.53 3.53 -21.26
C THR A 157 -5.16 3.00 -20.89
N PHE A 158 -5.12 2.10 -19.92
CA PHE A 158 -3.90 1.50 -19.41
C PHE A 158 -4.09 -0.02 -19.22
N GLY A 159 -3.24 -0.80 -19.82
CA GLY A 159 -3.19 -2.26 -19.66
C GLY A 159 -4.39 -3.00 -20.26
N GLY A 160 -4.27 -3.46 -21.51
CA GLY A 160 -5.28 -4.29 -22.15
C GLY A 160 -6.22 -3.55 -23.11
N THR A 161 -7.30 -4.23 -23.51
CA THR A 161 -8.32 -3.68 -24.42
C THR A 161 -9.36 -2.90 -23.61
N SER A 162 -9.64 -1.66 -24.04
CA SER A 162 -10.62 -0.81 -23.38
C SER A 162 -12.06 -1.32 -23.62
N ASN A 163 -12.82 -1.43 -22.54
CA ASN A 163 -14.26 -1.62 -22.53
C ASN A 163 -15.00 -0.40 -21.96
N TRP A 164 -14.27 0.71 -21.75
CA TRP A 164 -14.84 1.94 -21.23
C TRP A 164 -15.62 2.69 -22.29
N SER A 165 -16.80 3.13 -21.93
CA SER A 165 -17.69 3.93 -22.78
C SER A 165 -18.48 4.92 -21.95
N VAL A 166 -19.15 5.86 -22.62
CA VAL A 166 -20.10 6.77 -21.98
C VAL A 166 -21.51 6.42 -22.43
N VAL A 167 -22.35 6.00 -21.49
CA VAL A 167 -23.73 5.59 -21.73
C VAL A 167 -24.65 6.41 -20.83
N SER A 168 -25.54 7.19 -21.43
CA SER A 168 -26.52 8.02 -20.69
C SER A 168 -25.92 8.88 -19.58
N GLY A 169 -24.75 9.47 -19.83
CA GLY A 169 -24.07 10.33 -18.86
C GLY A 169 -23.23 9.61 -17.81
N VAL A 170 -23.08 8.30 -17.93
CA VAL A 170 -22.30 7.44 -17.02
C VAL A 170 -21.07 6.90 -17.76
N MET A 171 -19.92 6.92 -17.10
CA MET A 171 -18.72 6.22 -17.52
C MET A 171 -18.85 4.76 -17.10
N GLU A 172 -18.90 3.85 -18.06
CA GLU A 172 -19.12 2.43 -17.81
C GLU A 172 -17.96 1.59 -18.33
N ASN A 173 -17.52 0.65 -17.52
CA ASN A 173 -16.75 -0.51 -17.93
C ASN A 173 -17.69 -1.71 -17.92
N ALA A 174 -18.10 -2.18 -19.09
CA ALA A 174 -19.14 -3.19 -19.20
C ALA A 174 -18.67 -4.62 -18.84
N LYS A 175 -17.36 -4.84 -18.85
CA LYS A 175 -16.70 -6.12 -18.49
C LYS A 175 -15.22 -5.87 -18.22
N GLY A 176 -14.54 -6.81 -17.55
CA GLY A 176 -13.11 -6.71 -17.32
C GLY A 176 -12.30 -6.42 -18.59
N GLY A 177 -11.27 -5.58 -18.46
CA GLY A 177 -10.41 -5.16 -19.59
C GLY A 177 -9.33 -4.19 -19.16
N ALA A 178 -9.14 -3.09 -19.91
CA ALA A 178 -8.17 -2.08 -19.56
C ALA A 178 -8.63 -1.25 -18.35
N ASN A 179 -7.68 -0.80 -17.58
CA ASN A 179 -7.84 0.27 -16.61
C ASN A 179 -7.87 1.63 -17.31
N ILE A 180 -8.29 2.70 -16.60
CA ILE A 180 -8.32 4.05 -17.14
C ILE A 180 -7.67 5.03 -16.16
N ILE A 181 -6.83 5.93 -16.68
CA ILE A 181 -6.08 6.90 -15.89
C ILE A 181 -6.33 8.32 -16.35
N THR A 182 -6.30 9.29 -15.45
CA THR A 182 -6.32 10.71 -15.86
C THR A 182 -5.04 11.07 -16.60
N ARG A 183 -5.14 11.96 -17.61
CA ARG A 183 -3.98 12.54 -18.30
C ARG A 183 -3.17 13.44 -17.39
N ASP A 184 -3.87 14.20 -16.54
CA ASP A 184 -3.23 15.05 -15.54
C ASP A 184 -2.83 14.26 -14.31
N THR A 185 -1.82 14.76 -13.61
CA THR A 185 -1.26 14.16 -12.40
C THR A 185 -1.37 15.10 -11.20
N TYR A 186 -1.50 14.53 -10.01
CA TYR A 186 -1.79 15.26 -8.78
C TYR A 186 -0.87 14.81 -7.65
N THR A 187 -0.64 15.69 -6.67
CA THR A 187 0.07 15.36 -5.43
C THR A 187 -0.89 15.26 -4.25
N ASP A 188 -1.40 16.40 -3.79
CA ASP A 188 -2.36 16.50 -2.70
C ASP A 188 -3.69 17.01 -3.28
N PHE A 189 -4.80 16.39 -2.89
CA PHE A 189 -6.11 16.74 -3.47
C PHE A 189 -7.28 16.30 -2.58
N LYS A 190 -8.44 16.87 -2.90
CA LYS A 190 -9.75 16.33 -2.55
C LYS A 190 -10.36 15.73 -3.81
N LEU A 191 -10.97 14.56 -3.69
CA LEU A 191 -11.57 13.82 -4.81
C LEU A 191 -12.97 13.38 -4.42
N HIS A 192 -13.95 13.76 -5.23
CA HIS A 192 -15.31 13.24 -5.19
C HIS A 192 -15.52 12.26 -6.32
N VAL A 193 -16.06 11.07 -6.04
CA VAL A 193 -16.37 10.03 -7.03
C VAL A 193 -17.69 9.39 -6.69
N GLU A 194 -18.64 9.36 -7.64
CA GLU A 194 -19.80 8.49 -7.54
C GLU A 194 -19.56 7.21 -8.33
N PHE A 195 -19.82 6.06 -7.72
CA PHE A 195 -19.59 4.75 -8.33
C PHE A 195 -20.73 3.76 -8.04
N LYS A 196 -20.84 2.77 -8.91
CA LYS A 196 -21.80 1.68 -8.79
C LYS A 196 -21.15 0.39 -9.30
N PHE A 197 -21.31 -0.69 -8.54
CA PHE A 197 -20.83 -2.03 -8.87
C PHE A 197 -22.00 -3.03 -8.87
N PRO A 198 -21.93 -4.12 -9.67
CA PRO A 198 -22.89 -5.21 -9.63
C PRO A 198 -22.65 -6.12 -8.41
N LYS A 199 -23.52 -7.12 -8.24
CA LYS A 199 -23.26 -8.21 -7.30
C LYS A 199 -21.92 -8.89 -7.63
N ASP A 200 -21.16 -9.21 -6.59
CA ASP A 200 -19.79 -9.76 -6.64
C ASP A 200 -18.81 -8.84 -7.43
N GLY A 201 -19.12 -7.54 -7.52
CA GLY A 201 -18.31 -6.56 -8.25
C GLY A 201 -17.05 -6.20 -7.49
N ASN A 202 -15.94 -6.02 -8.24
CA ASN A 202 -14.64 -5.60 -7.74
C ASN A 202 -14.05 -4.52 -8.66
N SER A 203 -13.54 -3.45 -8.08
CA SER A 203 -12.88 -2.32 -8.74
C SER A 203 -12.08 -1.54 -7.70
N GLY A 204 -11.47 -0.43 -8.09
CA GLY A 204 -10.73 0.44 -7.18
C GLY A 204 -10.53 1.84 -7.75
N VAL A 205 -10.36 2.80 -6.83
CA VAL A 205 -9.92 4.17 -7.14
C VAL A 205 -8.51 4.34 -6.60
N PHE A 206 -7.53 4.36 -7.49
CA PHE A 206 -6.12 4.52 -7.10
C PHE A 206 -5.76 6.01 -7.00
N LEU A 207 -5.42 6.44 -5.81
CA LEU A 207 -4.97 7.78 -5.51
C LEU A 207 -3.51 7.93 -5.95
N ARG A 208 -3.23 8.87 -6.83
CA ARG A 208 -1.91 9.05 -7.48
C ARG A 208 -1.42 7.77 -8.22
N GLY A 209 -2.34 6.91 -8.65
CA GLY A 209 -1.99 5.64 -9.26
C GLY A 209 -1.29 4.63 -8.33
N ARG A 210 -1.25 4.86 -7.02
CA ARG A 210 -0.44 4.08 -6.07
C ARG A 210 -1.18 3.54 -4.86
N TYR A 211 -2.25 4.21 -4.42
CA TYR A 211 -3.00 3.84 -3.22
C TYR A 211 -4.44 3.56 -3.58
N GLU A 212 -4.84 2.33 -3.53
CA GLU A 212 -6.18 1.89 -3.89
C GLU A 212 -7.17 2.12 -2.76
N ALA A 213 -8.19 2.95 -3.01
CA ALA A 213 -9.43 2.95 -2.27
C ALA A 213 -10.35 1.88 -2.87
N GLN A 214 -10.53 0.78 -2.16
CA GLN A 214 -11.18 -0.44 -2.63
C GLN A 214 -12.67 -0.23 -2.94
N ILE A 215 -13.11 -0.82 -4.04
CA ILE A 215 -14.53 -0.99 -4.39
C ILE A 215 -14.80 -2.48 -4.50
N GLU A 216 -15.63 -3.02 -3.59
CA GLU A 216 -15.96 -4.45 -3.56
C GLU A 216 -17.35 -4.69 -3.00
N ASP A 217 -18.05 -5.68 -3.55
CA ASP A 217 -19.27 -6.20 -2.94
C ASP A 217 -18.92 -7.19 -1.83
N ASP A 218 -18.68 -6.68 -0.64
CA ASP A 218 -18.41 -7.49 0.56
C ASP A 218 -19.67 -7.90 1.32
N GLY A 219 -20.85 -7.61 0.76
CA GLY A 219 -22.15 -7.94 1.34
C GLY A 219 -22.46 -7.22 2.64
N GLY A 220 -21.82 -6.07 2.92
CA GLY A 220 -22.04 -5.29 4.15
C GLY A 220 -21.52 -5.97 5.41
N LYS A 221 -20.55 -6.87 5.29
CA LYS A 221 -19.92 -7.56 6.42
C LYS A 221 -19.06 -6.60 7.25
N GLU A 222 -18.64 -7.08 8.42
CA GLU A 222 -17.63 -6.40 9.24
C GLU A 222 -16.38 -6.13 8.39
N PRO A 223 -15.85 -4.89 8.38
CA PRO A 223 -14.74 -4.53 7.53
C PRO A 223 -13.48 -5.33 7.82
N ILE A 224 -12.77 -5.68 6.76
CA ILE A 224 -11.41 -6.21 6.78
C ILE A 224 -10.52 -5.34 5.88
N LEU A 225 -9.22 -5.60 5.86
CA LEU A 225 -8.25 -4.77 5.11
C LEU A 225 -8.47 -4.74 3.58
N VAL A 226 -9.36 -5.57 3.05
CA VAL A 226 -9.70 -5.62 1.62
C VAL A 226 -11.17 -5.27 1.34
N SER A 227 -11.93 -4.83 2.34
CA SER A 227 -13.34 -4.42 2.21
C SER A 227 -13.50 -3.11 1.45
N LEU A 228 -14.74 -2.84 1.03
CA LEU A 228 -15.16 -1.56 0.46
C LEU A 228 -14.67 -0.39 1.31
N GLY A 229 -13.95 0.54 0.71
CA GLY A 229 -13.40 1.74 1.37
C GLY A 229 -12.09 1.54 2.11
N ALA A 230 -11.53 0.34 2.18
CA ALA A 230 -10.17 0.14 2.68
C ALA A 230 -9.15 0.84 1.77
N ILE A 231 -8.02 1.28 2.34
CA ILE A 231 -6.80 1.38 1.53
C ILE A 231 -6.25 -0.04 1.46
N TYR A 232 -6.39 -0.66 0.30
CA TYR A 232 -6.28 -2.09 0.06
C TYR A 232 -5.08 -2.76 0.73
N GLY A 233 -5.36 -3.66 1.66
CA GLY A 233 -4.35 -4.38 2.43
C GLY A 233 -3.56 -3.55 3.46
N LEU A 234 -3.85 -2.24 3.62
CA LEU A 234 -3.05 -1.34 4.47
C LEU A 234 -3.84 -0.62 5.56
N LEU A 235 -5.03 -0.07 5.26
CA LEU A 235 -5.86 0.64 6.24
C LEU A 235 -7.28 0.07 6.28
N LEU A 236 -7.72 -0.27 7.48
CA LEU A 236 -9.03 -0.82 7.77
C LEU A 236 -10.07 0.30 7.90
N PRO A 237 -11.22 0.25 7.20
CA PRO A 237 -12.36 1.11 7.50
C PRO A 237 -12.92 0.83 8.90
N ASN A 238 -13.43 1.86 9.57
CA ASN A 238 -14.04 1.71 10.90
C ASN A 238 -15.50 1.20 10.85
N GLU A 239 -16.16 1.34 9.70
CA GLU A 239 -17.52 0.82 9.44
C GLU A 239 -17.70 0.60 7.92
N ASN A 240 -18.75 -0.12 7.54
CA ASN A 240 -19.12 -0.36 6.15
C ASN A 240 -20.53 0.18 5.85
N PRO A 241 -20.68 1.49 5.52
CA PRO A 241 -21.96 2.08 5.19
C PRO A 241 -22.37 1.82 3.72
N THR A 242 -22.17 0.59 3.22
CA THR A 242 -22.58 0.21 1.87
C THR A 242 -24.08 0.35 1.67
N LYS A 243 -24.50 0.65 0.44
CA LYS A 243 -25.90 0.60 0.00
C LYS A 243 -26.22 -0.67 -0.79
N GLY A 244 -25.21 -1.57 -0.89
CA GLY A 244 -25.29 -2.80 -1.65
C GLY A 244 -25.07 -2.64 -3.16
N PRO A 245 -24.93 -3.77 -3.88
CA PRO A 245 -24.73 -3.78 -5.32
C PRO A 245 -25.91 -3.14 -6.08
N GLY A 246 -25.60 -2.51 -7.21
CA GLY A 246 -26.56 -1.81 -8.04
C GLY A 246 -26.94 -0.40 -7.55
N ALA A 247 -26.64 -0.03 -6.32
CA ALA A 247 -26.84 1.31 -5.79
C ALA A 247 -25.66 2.24 -6.12
N TRP A 248 -25.92 3.54 -6.20
CA TRP A 248 -24.87 4.56 -6.30
C TRP A 248 -24.27 4.86 -4.93
N HIS A 249 -22.95 4.74 -4.86
CA HIS A 249 -22.13 5.08 -3.71
C HIS A 249 -21.33 6.36 -4.00
N THR A 250 -20.88 7.01 -2.94
CA THR A 250 -20.00 8.20 -3.04
C THR A 250 -18.74 8.00 -2.22
N TYR A 251 -17.59 8.32 -2.82
CA TYR A 251 -16.38 8.60 -2.09
C TYR A 251 -16.10 10.09 -2.08
N ASP A 252 -15.83 10.65 -0.89
CA ASP A 252 -15.18 11.94 -0.71
C ASP A 252 -13.84 11.66 -0.02
N ILE A 253 -12.75 11.80 -0.78
CA ILE A 253 -11.40 11.44 -0.34
C ILE A 253 -10.55 12.69 -0.24
N THR A 254 -9.80 12.84 0.85
CA THR A 254 -8.75 13.84 0.98
C THR A 254 -7.41 13.14 1.14
N LEU A 255 -6.46 13.40 0.24
CA LEU A 255 -5.08 12.91 0.31
C LEU A 255 -4.12 14.09 0.46
N ILE A 256 -3.28 14.06 1.51
CA ILE A 256 -2.25 15.05 1.81
C ILE A 256 -0.95 14.31 2.14
N GLY A 257 0.02 14.32 1.22
CA GLY A 257 1.18 13.44 1.31
C GLY A 257 0.74 11.97 1.29
N ARG A 258 0.84 11.28 2.44
CA ARG A 258 0.32 9.92 2.65
C ARG A 258 -0.81 9.87 3.68
N ARG A 259 -1.28 11.03 4.17
CA ARG A 259 -2.42 11.08 5.08
C ARG A 259 -3.70 11.07 4.27
N VAL A 260 -4.59 10.16 4.58
CA VAL A 260 -5.86 9.96 3.88
C VAL A 260 -7.04 10.05 4.83
N THR A 261 -8.09 10.72 4.37
CA THR A 261 -9.43 10.66 4.94
C THR A 261 -10.37 10.15 3.85
N ILE A 262 -11.19 9.16 4.16
CA ILE A 262 -12.20 8.61 3.25
C ILE A 262 -13.57 8.72 3.91
N VAL A 263 -14.48 9.35 3.20
CA VAL A 263 -15.91 9.42 3.53
C VAL A 263 -16.66 8.59 2.49
N LEU A 264 -17.35 7.53 2.93
CA LEU A 264 -18.18 6.68 2.10
C LEU A 264 -19.65 6.95 2.43
N ASN A 265 -20.43 7.36 1.44
CA ASN A 265 -21.87 7.64 1.61
C ASN A 265 -22.19 8.62 2.76
N GLY A 266 -21.35 9.66 2.93
CA GLY A 266 -21.48 10.66 3.99
C GLY A 266 -20.93 10.27 5.35
N LYS A 267 -20.38 9.06 5.53
CA LYS A 267 -19.77 8.61 6.78
C LYS A 267 -18.25 8.52 6.66
N THR A 268 -17.53 9.10 7.61
CA THR A 268 -16.06 9.02 7.66
C THR A 268 -15.63 7.62 8.10
N ILE A 269 -15.11 6.83 7.19
CA ILE A 269 -14.70 5.44 7.44
C ILE A 269 -13.18 5.30 7.69
N ILE A 270 -12.38 6.25 7.18
CA ILE A 270 -10.95 6.39 7.50
C ILE A 270 -10.73 7.87 7.81
N ALA A 271 -10.25 8.18 9.01
CA ALA A 271 -10.04 9.55 9.49
C ALA A 271 -8.55 9.85 9.61
N ASP A 272 -8.00 10.62 8.66
CA ASP A 272 -6.65 11.19 8.71
C ASP A 272 -5.54 10.18 9.07
N GLN A 273 -5.61 9.00 8.49
CA GLN A 273 -4.61 7.95 8.72
C GLN A 273 -3.47 8.02 7.73
N THR A 274 -2.29 7.54 8.13
CA THR A 274 -1.11 7.50 7.27
C THR A 274 -1.05 6.17 6.52
N ILE A 275 -1.09 6.22 5.20
CA ILE A 275 -0.87 5.06 4.33
C ILE A 275 0.59 4.64 4.47
N ALA A 276 0.84 3.37 4.70
CA ALA A 276 2.20 2.88 4.94
C ALA A 276 3.07 2.85 3.67
N GLY A 277 2.47 2.51 2.53
CA GLY A 277 3.14 2.41 1.23
C GLY A 277 2.16 2.17 0.09
N ILE A 278 2.67 1.80 -1.07
CA ILE A 278 1.85 1.50 -2.25
C ILE A 278 1.03 0.22 -2.04
N THR A 279 -0.15 0.17 -2.67
CA THR A 279 -0.99 -1.03 -2.72
C THR A 279 -0.62 -1.91 -3.91
N GLY A 280 -1.04 -3.16 -3.92
CA GLY A 280 -0.96 -4.01 -5.12
C GLY A 280 -1.68 -3.35 -6.31
N GLY A 281 -1.19 -3.57 -7.52
CA GLY A 281 -1.74 -2.92 -8.71
C GLY A 281 -1.29 -1.47 -8.94
N ALA A 282 -0.42 -0.92 -8.09
CA ALA A 282 0.15 0.41 -8.28
C ALA A 282 0.84 0.56 -9.65
N LEU A 283 0.87 1.78 -10.21
CA LEU A 283 1.52 2.07 -11.49
C LEU A 283 3.04 2.09 -11.38
N ASP A 284 3.55 2.61 -10.29
CA ASP A 284 4.96 2.73 -9.99
C ASP A 284 5.20 2.84 -8.47
N SER A 285 6.47 2.82 -8.06
CA SER A 285 6.89 2.96 -6.66
C SER A 285 7.47 4.35 -6.32
N ASP A 286 7.38 5.33 -7.20
CA ASP A 286 7.85 6.69 -6.94
C ASP A 286 6.80 7.50 -6.16
N GLU A 287 6.66 7.22 -4.86
CA GLU A 287 5.67 7.88 -4.01
C GLU A 287 5.83 9.40 -3.92
N ALA A 288 7.01 9.95 -4.24
CA ALA A 288 7.25 11.39 -4.19
C ALA A 288 6.69 12.14 -5.42
N ALA A 289 6.61 11.48 -6.57
CA ALA A 289 6.13 12.08 -7.79
C ALA A 289 4.62 12.33 -7.77
N PRO A 290 4.12 13.34 -8.49
CA PRO A 290 2.71 13.42 -8.85
C PRO A 290 2.26 12.15 -9.56
N GLY A 291 0.98 11.80 -9.45
CA GLY A 291 0.42 10.65 -10.15
C GLY A 291 -1.03 10.86 -10.54
N PRO A 292 -1.55 10.05 -11.49
CA PRO A 292 -2.91 10.17 -11.97
C PRO A 292 -3.93 9.63 -10.96
N ILE A 293 -5.20 9.99 -11.15
CA ILE A 293 -6.31 9.18 -10.64
C ILE A 293 -6.47 7.99 -11.59
N TYR A 294 -6.51 6.78 -11.04
CA TYR A 294 -6.63 5.57 -11.81
C TYR A 294 -7.90 4.83 -11.35
N LEU A 295 -8.75 4.42 -12.30
CA LEU A 295 -9.94 3.62 -12.07
C LEU A 295 -9.69 2.21 -12.59
N GLN A 296 -9.87 1.22 -11.72
CA GLN A 296 -9.63 -0.18 -12.06
C GLN A 296 -10.77 -0.73 -12.91
N GLY A 297 -10.41 -1.32 -14.05
CA GLY A 297 -11.36 -1.88 -15.01
C GLY A 297 -11.12 -3.35 -15.36
N ASP A 298 -10.04 -3.95 -14.87
CA ASP A 298 -9.65 -5.32 -15.24
C ASP A 298 -10.36 -6.41 -14.42
N HIS A 299 -11.03 -6.04 -13.31
CA HIS A 299 -11.71 -7.00 -12.43
C HIS A 299 -13.22 -7.17 -12.71
N GLY A 300 -13.82 -6.42 -13.61
CA GLY A 300 -15.21 -6.62 -13.97
C GLY A 300 -15.99 -5.34 -14.26
N PRO A 301 -17.33 -5.46 -14.36
CA PRO A 301 -18.18 -4.31 -14.61
C PRO A 301 -18.16 -3.33 -13.44
N VAL A 302 -18.08 -2.03 -13.77
CA VAL A 302 -18.20 -0.92 -12.83
C VAL A 302 -18.68 0.32 -13.55
N SER A 303 -19.39 1.19 -12.87
CA SER A 303 -19.88 2.45 -13.41
C SER A 303 -19.44 3.62 -12.53
N PHE A 304 -19.07 4.73 -13.17
CA PHE A 304 -18.68 5.97 -12.49
C PHE A 304 -19.44 7.17 -13.07
N ARG A 305 -19.66 8.18 -12.24
CA ARG A 305 -20.16 9.47 -12.65
C ARG A 305 -19.71 10.55 -11.66
N ASN A 306 -19.90 11.81 -12.02
CA ASN A 306 -19.66 12.95 -11.14
C ASN A 306 -18.28 12.90 -10.47
N ILE A 307 -17.22 12.77 -11.29
CA ILE A 307 -15.83 12.71 -10.80
C ILE A 307 -15.26 14.12 -10.79
N ILE A 308 -14.95 14.64 -9.59
CA ILE A 308 -14.46 16.01 -9.39
C ILE A 308 -13.22 15.97 -8.50
N ILE A 309 -12.16 16.64 -8.92
CA ILE A 309 -10.95 16.80 -8.14
C ILE A 309 -10.72 18.26 -7.77
N THR A 310 -10.28 18.52 -6.54
CA THR A 310 -9.81 19.82 -6.09
C THR A 310 -8.34 19.66 -5.69
N PRO A 311 -7.39 19.99 -6.59
CA PRO A 311 -5.98 19.85 -6.29
C PRO A 311 -5.52 20.91 -5.28
N ALA A 312 -4.51 20.58 -4.47
CA ALA A 312 -3.79 21.59 -3.74
C ALA A 312 -2.97 22.43 -4.72
N MET A 313 -2.98 23.74 -4.51
CA MET A 313 -2.07 24.63 -5.26
C MET A 313 -0.65 24.30 -4.81
N SER A 314 0.25 24.14 -5.79
CA SER A 314 1.68 24.04 -5.49
C SER A 314 2.05 25.33 -4.76
N GLY A 315 2.47 25.23 -3.50
CA GLY A 315 2.94 26.37 -2.74
C GLY A 315 4.06 27.03 -3.55
N ALA A 316 3.99 28.34 -3.72
CA ALA A 316 5.16 29.10 -4.10
C ALA A 316 6.28 28.70 -3.12
N LYS A 317 7.42 28.20 -3.69
CA LYS A 317 8.59 27.83 -2.93
C LYS A 317 9.12 29.03 -2.17
#